data_e3722a14dbb6dcf5700bf216c293e1b6
#
_entry.id   e3722a14dbb6dcf5700bf216c293e1b6
#
_cell.length_a   1.000
_cell.length_b   1.000
_cell.length_c   1.000
_cell.angle_alpha   90.00
_cell.angle_beta   90.00
_cell.angle_gamma   90.00
#
_symmetry.space_group_name_H-M   'P 1'
#
loop_
_entity.id
_entity.type
_entity.pdbx_description
1 polymer ?
#
loop_
_entity_poly.entity_id
_entity_poly.type
_entity_poly.pdbx_seq_one_letter_code
_entity_poly.pdbx_strand_id
1 'polypeptide(L)'
;YAGGVLGLTKTLRGQSFGEHQRLVIVTVGLADPDILQNRENIRNALQKQIPAQLYGRAAVFHLRGAIDYQALSLGHRTMMALLHRSLQKKSAEEWNEEDRALMETYGKRADFADFASLRPIVNEIQGDTE
;
A
#
# COMPACT_ATOMS: atom_id res chain seq x y z
N TYR A 1 -4.58 1.58 2.30
CA TYR A 1 -5.69 2.42 2.74
C TYR A 1 -6.58 1.63 3.68
N ALA A 2 -6.64 2.00 4.95
CA ALA A 2 -7.51 1.37 5.97
C ALA A 2 -7.48 -0.17 5.97
N GLY A 3 -6.31 -0.78 5.88
CA GLY A 3 -6.13 -2.23 5.99
C GLY A 3 -6.36 -3.04 4.71
N GLY A 4 -6.40 -2.40 3.54
CA GLY A 4 -6.56 -3.10 2.27
C GLY A 4 -6.11 -2.30 1.06
N VAL A 5 -6.00 -2.97 -0.08
CA VAL A 5 -5.69 -2.35 -1.38
C VAL A 5 -6.98 -2.06 -2.12
N LEU A 6 -7.21 -0.78 -2.40
CA LEU A 6 -8.43 -0.32 -3.05
C LEU A 6 -8.57 -0.91 -4.46
N GLY A 7 -9.75 -1.45 -4.75
CA GLY A 7 -10.09 -1.98 -6.08
C GLY A 7 -9.58 -3.39 -6.37
N LEU A 8 -8.61 -3.91 -5.63
CA LEU A 8 -7.98 -5.20 -5.92
C LEU A 8 -8.98 -6.36 -5.98
N THR A 9 -9.81 -6.52 -4.96
CA THR A 9 -10.81 -7.60 -4.91
C THR A 9 -11.79 -7.51 -6.07
N LYS A 10 -12.21 -6.29 -6.44
CA LYS A 10 -13.13 -6.07 -7.57
C LYS A 10 -12.46 -6.42 -8.90
N THR A 11 -11.20 -6.06 -9.07
CA THR A 11 -10.43 -6.33 -10.29
C THR A 11 -10.18 -7.82 -10.48
N LEU A 12 -9.89 -8.56 -9.41
CA LEU A 12 -9.59 -9.99 -9.48
C LEU A 12 -10.83 -10.87 -9.50
N ARG A 13 -12.00 -10.34 -9.13
CA ARG A 13 -13.23 -11.12 -9.07
C ARG A 13 -13.63 -11.65 -10.46
N GLY A 14 -13.79 -12.97 -10.57
CA GLY A 14 -14.20 -13.64 -11.81
C GLY A 14 -13.12 -13.72 -12.88
N GLN A 15 -11.88 -13.30 -12.57
CA GLN A 15 -10.75 -13.47 -13.47
C GLN A 15 -10.16 -14.86 -13.31
N SER A 16 -9.86 -15.50 -14.45
CA SER A 16 -9.08 -16.73 -14.52
C SER A 16 -7.71 -16.42 -15.12
N PHE A 17 -6.67 -16.98 -14.53
CA PHE A 17 -5.30 -16.78 -14.99
C PHE A 17 -4.75 -18.10 -15.54
N GLY A 18 -4.30 -18.08 -16.79
CA GLY A 18 -3.64 -19.21 -17.42
C GLY A 18 -2.32 -19.58 -16.75
N GLU A 19 -1.83 -20.80 -16.96
CA GLU A 19 -0.59 -21.29 -16.35
C GLU A 19 0.66 -20.46 -16.76
N HIS A 20 0.64 -19.89 -17.96
CA HIS A 20 1.74 -19.08 -18.49
C HIS A 20 1.62 -17.59 -18.17
N GLN A 21 0.55 -17.15 -17.52
CA GLN A 21 0.38 -15.76 -17.13
C GLN A 21 1.10 -15.49 -15.82
N ARG A 22 1.89 -14.42 -15.79
CA ARG A 22 2.55 -13.93 -14.59
C ARG A 22 1.69 -12.83 -13.97
N LEU A 23 1.53 -12.90 -12.66
CA LEU A 23 0.81 -11.86 -11.90
C LEU A 23 1.83 -11.02 -11.15
N VAL A 24 1.86 -9.74 -11.47
CA VAL A 24 2.68 -8.75 -10.75
C VAL A 24 1.74 -7.79 -10.05
N ILE A 25 1.86 -7.68 -8.73
CA ILE A 25 1.06 -6.80 -7.89
C ILE A 25 1.96 -5.71 -7.36
N VAL A 26 1.63 -4.47 -7.66
CA VAL A 26 2.33 -3.29 -7.15
C VAL A 26 1.37 -2.50 -6.27
N THR A 27 1.72 -2.33 -5.00
CA THR A 27 0.97 -1.46 -4.09
C THR A 27 1.67 -0.13 -3.95
N VAL A 28 0.90 0.93 -3.86
CA VAL A 28 1.41 2.28 -3.60
C VAL A 28 0.71 2.84 -2.36
N GLY A 29 1.49 3.28 -1.40
CA GLY A 29 0.97 3.82 -0.13
C GLY A 29 1.92 4.81 0.51
N LEU A 30 1.55 5.37 1.65
CA LEU A 30 2.40 6.31 2.40
C LEU A 30 3.39 5.60 3.33
N ALA A 31 3.02 4.39 3.79
CA ALA A 31 3.87 3.60 4.65
C ALA A 31 5.20 3.28 3.96
N ASP A 32 6.29 3.43 4.68
CA ASP A 32 7.63 3.15 4.18
C ASP A 32 7.81 1.63 4.01
N PRO A 33 8.01 1.13 2.77
CA PRO A 33 8.17 -0.31 2.54
C PRO A 33 9.52 -0.86 3.00
N ASP A 34 10.50 -0.03 3.32
CA ASP A 34 11.79 -0.47 3.87
C ASP A 34 11.65 -0.90 5.34
N ILE A 35 10.61 -0.44 6.01
CA ILE A 35 10.26 -0.91 7.35
C ILE A 35 9.56 -2.27 7.27
N LEU A 36 10.16 -3.30 7.88
CA LEU A 36 9.67 -4.69 7.83
C LEU A 36 8.20 -4.81 8.26
N GLN A 37 7.82 -4.16 9.35
CA GLN A 37 6.46 -4.20 9.88
C GLN A 37 5.43 -3.68 8.86
N ASN A 38 5.77 -2.60 8.13
CA ASN A 38 4.91 -2.06 7.09
C ASN A 38 4.70 -3.06 5.94
N ARG A 39 5.80 -3.70 5.49
CA ARG A 39 5.70 -4.75 4.46
C ARG A 39 4.84 -5.92 4.90
N GLU A 40 4.98 -6.37 6.13
CA GLU A 40 4.18 -7.46 6.69
C GLU A 40 2.70 -7.08 6.77
N ASN A 41 2.39 -5.88 7.23
CA ASN A 41 1.02 -5.37 7.28
C ASN A 41 0.37 -5.33 5.89
N ILE A 42 1.09 -4.83 4.88
CA ILE A 42 0.61 -4.77 3.50
C ILE A 42 0.39 -6.18 2.94
N ARG A 43 1.34 -7.09 3.14
CA ARG A 43 1.24 -8.48 2.69
C ARG A 43 0.07 -9.21 3.34
N ASN A 44 -0.11 -9.04 4.63
CA ASN A 44 -1.24 -9.61 5.36
C ASN A 44 -2.59 -9.09 4.84
N ALA A 45 -2.67 -7.80 4.50
CA ALA A 45 -3.86 -7.21 3.88
C ALA A 45 -4.12 -7.79 2.47
N LEU A 46 -3.08 -7.96 1.66
CA LEU A 46 -3.17 -8.57 0.33
C LEU A 46 -3.64 -10.02 0.39
N GLN A 47 -3.09 -10.82 1.31
CA GLN A 47 -3.48 -12.23 1.48
C GLN A 47 -4.95 -12.42 1.85
N LYS A 48 -5.55 -11.44 2.53
CA LYS A 48 -6.98 -11.45 2.82
C LYS A 48 -7.86 -11.09 1.62
N GLN A 49 -7.30 -10.39 0.63
CA GLN A 49 -8.01 -9.90 -0.54
C GLN A 49 -7.82 -10.74 -1.79
N ILE A 50 -6.77 -11.56 -1.84
CA ILE A 50 -6.38 -12.37 -3.00
C ILE A 50 -6.52 -13.85 -2.65
N PRO A 51 -7.10 -14.68 -3.54
CA PRO A 51 -7.08 -16.13 -3.37
C PRO A 51 -5.67 -16.67 -3.18
N ALA A 52 -5.47 -17.56 -2.21
CA ALA A 52 -4.15 -18.08 -1.83
C ALA A 52 -3.34 -18.64 -3.01
N GLN A 53 -4.02 -19.32 -3.95
CA GLN A 53 -3.39 -19.88 -5.15
C GLN A 53 -2.83 -18.78 -6.07
N LEU A 54 -3.51 -17.65 -6.20
CA LEU A 54 -3.06 -16.51 -6.99
C LEU A 54 -1.93 -15.77 -6.27
N TYR A 55 -2.05 -15.59 -4.96
CA TYR A 55 -1.02 -14.94 -4.17
C TYR A 55 0.32 -15.68 -4.23
N GLY A 56 0.29 -17.01 -4.15
CA GLY A 56 1.50 -17.85 -4.25
C GLY A 56 2.22 -17.78 -5.61
N ARG A 57 1.54 -17.29 -6.66
CA ARG A 57 2.09 -17.10 -8.02
C ARG A 57 2.43 -15.67 -8.34
N ALA A 58 2.10 -14.73 -7.46
CA ALA A 58 2.27 -13.31 -7.68
C ALA A 58 3.66 -12.83 -7.23
N ALA A 59 4.31 -12.02 -8.07
CA ALA A 59 5.39 -11.15 -7.63
C ALA A 59 4.77 -9.89 -7.03
N VAL A 60 5.15 -9.56 -5.79
CA VAL A 60 4.53 -8.48 -5.02
C VAL A 60 5.56 -7.42 -4.68
N PHE A 61 5.28 -6.19 -5.09
CA PHE A 61 6.12 -5.03 -4.83
C PHE A 61 5.34 -3.95 -4.08
N HIS A 62 6.05 -3.21 -3.25
CA HIS A 62 5.49 -2.11 -2.48
C HIS A 62 6.28 -0.84 -2.78
N LEU A 63 5.58 0.19 -3.21
CA LEU A 63 6.14 1.50 -3.49
C LEU A 63 5.63 2.52 -2.48
N ARG A 64 6.45 3.49 -2.17
CA ARG A 64 6.04 4.64 -1.40
C ARG A 64 5.53 5.73 -2.33
N GLY A 65 4.39 6.31 -2.02
CA GLY A 65 3.71 7.30 -2.85
C GLY A 65 3.70 8.69 -2.22
N ALA A 66 2.74 9.49 -2.66
CA ALA A 66 2.56 10.86 -2.21
C ALA A 66 1.14 11.09 -1.68
N ILE A 67 0.97 12.11 -0.86
CA ILE A 67 -0.33 12.63 -0.45
C ILE A 67 -0.33 14.15 -0.52
N ASP A 68 -1.42 14.69 -1.06
CA ASP A 68 -1.72 16.11 -1.00
C ASP A 68 -3.09 16.27 -0.34
N TYR A 69 -3.09 16.71 0.91
CA TYR A 69 -4.33 16.90 1.67
C TYR A 69 -5.22 18.00 1.10
N GLN A 70 -4.66 18.97 0.36
CA GLN A 70 -5.45 20.03 -0.27
C GLN A 70 -6.22 19.49 -1.48
N ALA A 71 -5.68 18.49 -2.16
CA ALA A 71 -6.28 17.85 -3.31
C ALA A 71 -7.28 16.74 -2.95
N LEU A 72 -7.38 16.34 -1.68
CA LEU A 72 -8.32 15.31 -1.24
C LEU A 72 -9.77 15.79 -1.38
N SER A 73 -10.66 14.89 -1.80
CA SER A 73 -12.11 15.11 -1.76
C SER A 73 -12.61 15.34 -0.32
N LEU A 74 -13.76 16.00 -0.17
CA LEU A 74 -14.36 16.28 1.15
C LEU A 74 -14.55 14.99 1.96
N GLY A 75 -15.00 13.90 1.34
CA GLY A 75 -15.18 12.61 2.03
C GLY A 75 -13.85 12.05 2.55
N HIS A 76 -12.80 12.10 1.74
CA HIS A 76 -11.46 11.65 2.17
C HIS A 76 -10.89 12.56 3.26
N ARG A 77 -11.04 13.87 3.15
CA ARG A 77 -10.63 14.80 4.21
C ARG A 77 -11.32 14.51 5.54
N THR A 78 -12.64 14.28 5.51
CA THR A 78 -13.40 13.95 6.71
C THR A 78 -12.92 12.67 7.35
N MET A 79 -12.70 11.63 6.53
CA MET A 79 -12.20 10.34 7.03
C MET A 79 -10.80 10.48 7.63
N MET A 80 -9.89 11.20 6.97
CA MET A 80 -8.54 11.44 7.49
C MET A 80 -8.57 12.28 8.78
N ALA A 81 -9.49 13.25 8.89
CA ALA A 81 -9.68 14.01 10.11
C ALA A 81 -10.18 13.14 11.28
N LEU A 82 -11.08 12.20 11.03
CA LEU A 82 -11.55 11.25 12.04
C LEU A 82 -10.43 10.31 12.50
N LEU A 83 -9.63 9.79 11.59
CA LEU A 83 -8.46 8.98 11.91
C LEU A 83 -7.45 9.78 12.74
N HIS A 84 -7.10 10.98 12.33
CA HIS A 84 -6.20 11.87 13.07
C HIS A 84 -6.72 12.14 14.49
N ARG A 85 -8.00 12.47 14.65
CA ARG A 85 -8.63 12.63 15.97
C ARG A 85 -8.58 11.38 16.83
N SER A 86 -8.78 10.21 16.21
CA SER A 86 -8.69 8.93 16.91
C SER A 86 -7.28 8.69 17.45
N LEU A 87 -6.27 9.00 16.64
CA LEU A 87 -4.86 8.86 17.05
C LEU A 87 -4.44 9.85 18.12
N GLN A 88 -4.97 11.08 18.10
CA GLN A 88 -4.70 12.07 19.14
C GLN A 88 -5.18 11.63 20.54
N LYS A 89 -6.14 10.69 20.61
CA LYS A 89 -6.63 10.13 21.88
C LYS A 89 -5.73 9.02 22.43
N LYS A 90 -4.85 8.48 21.62
CA LYS A 90 -3.86 7.47 22.00
C LYS A 90 -2.56 8.15 22.41
N SER A 91 -1.82 7.52 23.30
CA SER A 91 -0.45 7.97 23.57
C SER A 91 0.45 7.71 22.34
N ALA A 92 1.47 8.52 22.13
CA ALA A 92 2.40 8.35 21.02
C ALA A 92 3.16 7.01 21.07
N GLU A 93 3.23 6.39 22.24
CA GLU A 93 3.84 5.07 22.47
C GLU A 93 2.99 3.93 21.91
N GLU A 94 1.68 4.14 21.79
CA GLU A 94 0.73 3.17 21.23
C GLU A 94 0.60 3.27 19.71
N TRP A 95 1.26 4.27 19.08
CA TRP A 95 1.21 4.42 17.63
C TRP A 95 2.11 3.41 16.94
N ASN A 96 1.56 2.74 15.93
CA ASN A 96 2.35 1.99 14.99
C ASN A 96 3.02 2.92 13.96
N GLU A 97 3.82 2.37 13.05
CA GLU A 97 4.53 3.16 12.04
C GLU A 97 3.58 3.86 11.05
N GLU A 98 2.44 3.25 10.72
CA GLU A 98 1.41 3.87 9.87
C GLU A 98 0.75 5.05 10.58
N ASP A 99 0.47 4.92 11.87
CA ASP A 99 -0.09 5.98 12.71
C ASP A 99 0.88 7.17 12.80
N ARG A 100 2.18 6.90 12.97
CA ARG A 100 3.24 7.92 12.99
C ARG A 100 3.32 8.66 11.65
N ALA A 101 3.36 7.92 10.55
CA ALA A 101 3.38 8.50 9.20
C ALA A 101 2.15 9.38 8.94
N LEU A 102 0.97 8.95 9.40
CA LEU A 102 -0.25 9.74 9.30
C LEU A 102 -0.13 11.04 10.11
N MET A 103 0.30 10.96 11.37
CA MET A 103 0.42 12.14 12.24
C MET A 103 1.45 13.14 11.71
N GLU A 104 2.55 12.66 11.14
CA GLU A 104 3.61 13.49 10.56
C GLU A 104 3.16 14.21 9.28
N THR A 105 2.38 13.54 8.43
CA THR A 105 1.98 14.05 7.12
C THR A 105 0.62 14.74 7.10
N TYR A 106 -0.17 14.63 8.17
CA TYR A 106 -1.54 15.15 8.22
C TYR A 106 -1.60 16.66 7.91
N GLY A 107 -2.49 17.02 6.99
CA GLY A 107 -2.71 18.39 6.56
C GLY A 107 -1.62 18.97 5.65
N LYS A 108 -0.59 18.21 5.34
CA LYS A 108 0.55 18.65 4.53
C LYS A 108 0.51 18.02 3.14
N ARG A 109 1.41 18.46 2.28
CA ARG A 109 1.80 17.76 1.07
C ARG A 109 3.09 17.00 1.36
N ALA A 110 3.07 15.69 1.14
CA ALA A 110 4.25 14.83 1.26
C ALA A 110 4.40 14.00 -0.01
N ASP A 111 5.60 13.95 -0.56
CA ASP A 111 5.92 13.18 -1.76
C ASP A 111 7.18 12.35 -1.46
N PHE A 112 7.00 11.03 -1.45
CA PHE A 112 8.04 10.04 -1.22
C PHE A 112 8.29 9.18 -2.45
N ALA A 113 7.78 9.61 -3.63
CA ALA A 113 7.96 8.85 -4.86
C ALA A 113 9.45 8.82 -5.25
N ASP A 114 9.96 7.60 -5.41
CA ASP A 114 11.32 7.35 -5.88
C ASP A 114 11.26 6.43 -7.11
N PHE A 115 11.63 6.98 -8.26
CA PHE A 115 11.65 6.23 -9.52
C PHE A 115 12.68 5.09 -9.53
N ALA A 116 13.73 5.15 -8.72
CA ALA A 116 14.70 4.06 -8.59
C ALA A 116 14.06 2.79 -8.02
N SER A 117 13.03 2.94 -7.20
CA SER A 117 12.25 1.81 -6.64
C SER A 117 11.47 1.01 -7.68
N LEU A 118 11.32 1.50 -8.91
CA LEU A 118 10.71 0.78 -10.03
C LEU A 118 11.64 -0.28 -10.64
N ARG A 119 12.95 -0.18 -10.44
CA ARG A 119 13.93 -1.08 -11.07
C ARG A 119 13.65 -2.58 -10.81
N PRO A 120 13.38 -3.04 -9.58
CA PRO A 120 13.05 -4.43 -9.33
C PRO A 120 11.78 -4.89 -10.07
N ILE A 121 10.80 -4.00 -10.26
CA ILE A 121 9.57 -4.31 -10.99
C ILE A 121 9.86 -4.48 -12.49
N VAL A 122 10.67 -3.59 -13.04
CA VAL A 122 11.09 -3.68 -14.46
C VAL A 122 11.85 -4.96 -14.72
N ASN A 123 12.81 -5.33 -13.85
CA ASN A 123 13.57 -6.57 -13.96
C ASN A 123 12.63 -7.79 -13.89
N GLU A 124 11.69 -7.81 -12.97
CA GLU A 124 10.69 -8.88 -12.86
C GLU A 124 9.87 -9.05 -14.14
N ILE A 125 9.43 -7.93 -14.76
CA ILE A 125 8.63 -7.95 -15.98
C ILE A 125 9.46 -8.41 -17.19
N GLN A 126 10.72 -7.99 -17.27
CA GLN A 126 11.64 -8.35 -18.35
C GLN A 126 12.16 -9.79 -18.24
N GLY A 127 11.96 -10.43 -17.08
CA GLY A 127 12.46 -11.77 -16.82
C GLY A 127 13.95 -11.80 -16.43
N ASP A 128 14.54 -10.63 -16.18
CA ASP A 128 15.92 -10.50 -15.69
C ASP A 128 15.91 -10.74 -14.17
N THR A 129 15.89 -12.01 -13.78
CA THR A 129 16.17 -12.42 -12.40
C THR A 129 17.69 -12.50 -12.25
N GLU A 130 18.28 -11.50 -11.59
CA GLU A 130 19.61 -11.67 -11.01
C GLU A 130 19.53 -12.57 -9.77
#